data_d8797e7d2b3e7e06fed0873822396cbd
#
_entry.id   d8797e7d2b3e7e06fed0873822396cbd
#
_cell.length_a   1.000
_cell.length_b   1.000
_cell.length_c   1.000
_cell.angle_alpha   90.00
_cell.angle_beta   90.00
_cell.angle_gamma   90.00
#
_symmetry.space_group_name_H-M   'P 1'
#
loop_
_entity.id
_entity.type
_entity.pdbx_description
1 polymer ?
#
loop_
_entity_poly.entity_id
_entity_poly.type
_entity_poly.pdbx_seq_one_letter_code
_entity_poly.pdbx_strand_id
1 'polypeptide(L)'
;MHLGLDHIDKVGAIGKAGFGWETKIIDENGNLVAQGETGELAVKGPGVMTCYYKDEKATAEVLHDGWLYTGDMAMEDEDGFIYLVDRKKDVIISGGENIYPVQIEDFLRTNNKILDVAVIGLPDHRLGEISAAIIELKPGVECTEEEIDEFCKKLPRYKRPRKLIFAKVPRNPTGKIEKPKLREKYGAAHLVAAQNQVEIK
;
A
#
# COMPACT_ATOMS: atom_id res chain seq x y z
N MET A 1 12.58 7.46 16.52
CA MET A 1 11.95 8.10 17.70
C MET A 1 11.36 9.43 17.26
N HIS A 2 10.11 9.68 17.61
CA HIS A 2 9.44 10.97 17.36
C HIS A 2 9.44 11.78 18.66
N LEU A 3 9.99 12.99 18.65
CA LEU A 3 10.18 13.82 19.88
C LEU A 3 9.04 14.83 20.09
N GLY A 4 7.81 14.45 19.77
CA GLY A 4 6.62 15.19 20.16
C GLY A 4 6.60 16.65 19.69
N LEU A 5 6.63 17.59 20.64
CA LEU A 5 6.45 19.01 20.36
C LEU A 5 7.54 19.65 19.48
N ASP A 6 8.74 19.10 19.45
CA ASP A 6 9.86 19.66 18.67
C ASP A 6 9.71 19.37 17.15
N HIS A 7 8.78 18.48 16.79
CA HIS A 7 8.58 18.02 15.40
C HIS A 7 7.11 17.90 15.05
N ILE A 8 6.30 18.84 15.51
CA ILE A 8 4.85 18.86 15.27
C ILE A 8 4.50 19.04 13.78
N ASP A 9 5.40 19.57 13.00
CA ASP A 9 5.32 19.73 11.55
C ASP A 9 5.50 18.43 10.77
N LYS A 10 6.09 17.39 11.40
CA LYS A 10 6.34 16.07 10.77
C LYS A 10 5.14 15.14 10.87
N VAL A 11 4.00 15.62 10.45
CA VAL A 11 2.73 14.86 10.49
C VAL A 11 2.83 13.61 9.62
N GLY A 12 2.51 12.44 10.19
CA GLY A 12 2.55 11.16 9.50
C GLY A 12 3.90 10.44 9.54
N ALA A 13 4.97 11.09 10.02
CA ALA A 13 6.26 10.40 10.22
C ALA A 13 6.17 9.41 11.39
N ILE A 14 6.81 8.25 11.23
CA ILE A 14 7.03 7.31 12.35
C ILE A 14 8.21 7.71 13.22
N GLY A 15 8.99 8.70 12.80
CA GLY A 15 10.15 9.26 13.50
C GLY A 15 11.45 8.88 12.85
N LYS A 16 12.54 8.93 13.63
CA LYS A 16 13.90 8.56 13.24
C LYS A 16 14.34 7.30 13.98
N ALA A 17 15.41 6.67 13.52
CA ALA A 17 16.07 5.60 14.26
C ALA A 17 16.38 6.03 15.69
N GLY A 18 16.05 5.20 16.67
CA GLY A 18 16.38 5.43 18.07
C GLY A 18 17.82 5.03 18.40
N PHE A 19 18.23 5.27 19.65
CA PHE A 19 19.56 4.88 20.11
C PHE A 19 19.80 3.38 19.95
N GLY A 20 20.89 3.01 19.31
CA GLY A 20 21.27 1.62 19.04
C GLY A 20 20.49 0.95 17.88
N TRP A 21 19.67 1.72 17.16
CA TRP A 21 18.98 1.26 15.96
C TRP A 21 19.56 1.91 14.72
N GLU A 22 19.61 1.15 13.65
CA GLU A 22 19.95 1.60 12.31
C GLU A 22 18.79 1.35 11.38
N THR A 23 18.57 2.26 10.43
CA THR A 23 17.54 2.14 9.39
C THR A 23 18.17 2.41 8.03
N LYS A 24 17.68 1.74 7.01
CA LYS A 24 18.00 2.04 5.61
C LYS A 24 16.75 1.81 4.75
N ILE A 25 16.66 2.55 3.67
CA ILE A 25 15.61 2.39 2.65
C ILE A 25 16.30 1.93 1.38
N ILE A 26 15.83 0.82 0.80
CA ILE A 26 16.49 0.13 -0.30
C ILE A 26 15.56 -0.14 -1.46
N ASP A 27 16.12 -0.20 -2.66
CA ASP A 27 15.44 -0.62 -3.89
C ASP A 27 15.30 -2.16 -3.97
N GLU A 28 14.75 -2.65 -5.05
CA GLU A 28 14.57 -4.09 -5.30
C GLU A 28 15.90 -4.85 -5.48
N ASN A 29 16.98 -4.14 -5.79
CA ASN A 29 18.33 -4.70 -5.94
C ASN A 29 19.13 -4.67 -4.63
N GLY A 30 18.56 -4.11 -3.55
CA GLY A 30 19.20 -3.96 -2.26
C GLY A 30 20.12 -2.73 -2.13
N ASN A 31 20.12 -1.82 -3.12
CA ASN A 31 20.85 -0.57 -3.07
C ASN A 31 20.08 0.47 -2.26
N LEU A 32 20.81 1.38 -1.61
CA LEU A 32 20.18 2.53 -0.96
C LEU A 32 19.47 3.41 -1.99
N VAL A 33 18.24 3.79 -1.72
CA VAL A 33 17.52 4.77 -2.53
C VAL A 33 18.03 6.19 -2.24
N ALA A 34 17.80 7.11 -3.16
CA ALA A 34 18.08 8.53 -2.91
C ALA A 34 17.10 9.09 -1.86
N GLN A 35 17.52 10.15 -1.19
CA GLN A 35 16.71 10.83 -0.20
C GLN A 35 15.40 11.34 -0.83
N GLY A 36 14.27 11.08 -0.17
CA GLY A 36 12.94 11.38 -0.69
C GLY A 36 12.38 10.32 -1.65
N GLU A 37 13.18 9.35 -2.06
CA GLU A 37 12.68 8.22 -2.84
C GLU A 37 12.08 7.13 -1.94
N THR A 38 11.16 6.37 -2.51
CA THR A 38 10.48 5.27 -1.79
C THR A 38 11.18 3.94 -2.06
N GLY A 39 11.46 3.20 -0.99
CA GLY A 39 12.01 1.85 -1.04
C GLY A 39 11.54 1.01 0.14
N GLU A 40 12.05 -0.21 0.26
CA GLU A 40 11.76 -1.07 1.41
C GLU A 40 12.55 -0.63 2.64
N LEU A 41 11.86 -0.47 3.76
CA LEU A 41 12.50 -0.19 5.04
C LEU A 41 13.17 -1.45 5.59
N ALA A 42 14.46 -1.38 5.83
CA ALA A 42 15.20 -2.37 6.59
C ALA A 42 15.69 -1.77 7.91
N VAL A 43 15.64 -2.54 8.98
CA VAL A 43 16.03 -2.10 10.32
C VAL A 43 17.02 -3.07 10.95
N LYS A 44 17.96 -2.54 11.74
CA LYS A 44 18.93 -3.32 12.50
C LYS A 44 19.03 -2.75 13.91
N GLY A 45 19.09 -3.63 14.89
CA GLY A 45 19.20 -3.21 16.28
C GLY A 45 18.95 -4.34 17.27
N PRO A 46 19.13 -4.08 18.57
CA PRO A 46 19.11 -5.11 19.59
C PRO A 46 17.71 -5.75 19.81
N GLY A 47 16.65 -5.10 19.34
CA GLY A 47 15.29 -5.61 19.41
C GLY A 47 14.81 -6.35 18.17
N VAL A 48 15.66 -6.52 17.14
CA VAL A 48 15.33 -7.35 15.97
C VAL A 48 15.20 -8.80 16.44
N MET A 49 14.16 -9.47 15.96
CA MET A 49 13.90 -10.87 16.29
C MET A 49 15.07 -11.77 15.86
N THR A 50 15.26 -12.88 16.59
CA THR A 50 16.23 -13.90 16.20
C THR A 50 15.75 -14.73 15.01
N CYS A 51 14.45 -15.11 15.01
CA CYS A 51 13.82 -15.90 13.95
C CYS A 51 12.30 -15.93 14.09
N TYR A 52 11.61 -16.37 13.07
CA TYR A 52 10.23 -16.88 13.20
C TYR A 52 10.26 -18.28 13.81
N TYR A 53 9.39 -18.51 14.76
CA TYR A 53 9.35 -19.79 15.50
C TYR A 53 9.05 -20.97 14.56
N LYS A 54 9.99 -21.91 14.46
CA LYS A 54 9.90 -23.10 13.60
C LYS A 54 9.65 -22.81 12.11
N ASP A 55 10.07 -21.64 11.64
CA ASP A 55 9.92 -21.25 10.23
C ASP A 55 11.23 -20.62 9.72
N GLU A 56 12.19 -21.50 9.40
CA GLU A 56 13.50 -21.10 8.91
C GLU A 56 13.40 -20.42 7.53
N LYS A 57 12.44 -20.86 6.69
CA LYS A 57 12.23 -20.30 5.36
C LYS A 57 11.77 -18.84 5.47
N ALA A 58 10.70 -18.58 6.21
CA ALA A 58 10.22 -17.21 6.42
C ALA A 58 11.27 -16.33 7.11
N THR A 59 12.08 -16.91 8.01
CA THR A 59 13.19 -16.20 8.64
C THR A 59 14.24 -15.77 7.61
N ALA A 60 14.68 -16.69 6.76
CA ALA A 60 15.68 -16.43 5.73
C ALA A 60 15.20 -15.41 4.65
N GLU A 61 13.87 -15.32 4.44
CA GLU A 61 13.29 -14.34 3.51
C GLU A 61 13.40 -12.90 4.02
N VAL A 62 13.46 -12.67 5.32
CA VAL A 62 13.38 -11.31 5.90
C VAL A 62 14.60 -10.90 6.71
N LEU A 63 15.49 -11.83 7.09
CA LEU A 63 16.65 -11.58 7.94
C LEU A 63 17.94 -11.85 7.18
N HIS A 64 18.70 -10.77 6.86
CA HIS A 64 19.95 -10.84 6.12
C HIS A 64 21.00 -9.99 6.81
N ASP A 65 22.13 -10.58 7.20
CA ASP A 65 23.28 -9.89 7.81
C ASP A 65 22.94 -9.01 9.02
N GLY A 66 21.95 -9.45 9.82
CA GLY A 66 21.45 -8.73 10.99
C GLY A 66 20.46 -7.61 10.68
N TRP A 67 20.07 -7.45 9.41
CA TRP A 67 19.02 -6.55 8.97
C TRP A 67 17.69 -7.28 8.83
N LEU A 68 16.64 -6.74 9.43
CA LEU A 68 15.27 -7.15 9.19
C LEU A 68 14.67 -6.31 8.06
N TYR A 69 14.32 -6.97 6.98
CA TYR A 69 13.55 -6.40 5.87
C TYR A 69 12.08 -6.45 6.26
N THR A 70 11.50 -5.26 6.51
CA THR A 70 10.19 -5.17 7.19
C THR A 70 9.02 -5.50 6.30
N GLY A 71 9.20 -5.44 4.98
CA GLY A 71 8.13 -5.51 4.00
C GLY A 71 7.26 -4.25 3.98
N ASP A 72 7.66 -3.18 4.65
CA ASP A 72 7.03 -1.88 4.58
C ASP A 72 7.81 -0.98 3.63
N MET A 73 7.09 -0.32 2.71
CA MET A 73 7.64 0.73 1.85
C MET A 73 7.68 2.03 2.62
N ALA A 74 8.81 2.72 2.56
CA ALA A 74 9.04 3.96 3.28
C ALA A 74 9.83 4.96 2.45
N MET A 75 9.79 6.21 2.86
CA MET A 75 10.66 7.28 2.39
C MET A 75 11.24 8.03 3.59
N GLU A 76 12.42 8.63 3.41
CA GLU A 76 13.05 9.47 4.41
C GLU A 76 13.11 10.90 3.90
N ASP A 77 12.70 11.87 4.72
CA ASP A 77 12.77 13.29 4.36
C ASP A 77 14.18 13.88 4.60
N GLU A 78 14.35 15.15 4.24
CA GLU A 78 15.62 15.89 4.37
C GLU A 78 16.14 15.96 5.81
N ASP A 79 15.25 15.86 6.77
CA ASP A 79 15.58 15.88 8.19
C ASP A 79 15.79 14.49 8.79
N GLY A 80 15.69 13.41 7.98
CA GLY A 80 15.87 12.03 8.40
C GLY A 80 14.65 11.43 9.10
N PHE A 81 13.45 11.99 8.89
CA PHE A 81 12.21 11.39 9.37
C PHE A 81 11.67 10.38 8.36
N ILE A 82 11.27 9.22 8.87
CA ILE A 82 10.77 8.11 8.07
C ILE A 82 9.24 8.17 8.04
N TYR A 83 8.70 8.06 6.83
CA TYR A 83 7.27 7.96 6.54
C TYR A 83 6.97 6.61 5.93
N LEU A 84 6.04 5.85 6.50
CA LEU A 84 5.54 4.64 5.88
C LEU A 84 4.60 5.01 4.74
N VAL A 85 4.83 4.41 3.58
CA VAL A 85 4.05 4.68 2.36
C VAL A 85 3.01 3.59 2.14
N ASP A 86 3.41 2.32 2.21
CA ASP A 86 2.52 1.17 2.04
C ASP A 86 3.22 -0.14 2.46
N ARG A 87 2.57 -1.27 2.27
CA ARG A 87 3.20 -2.60 2.34
C ARG A 87 3.75 -2.99 0.97
N LYS A 88 4.98 -3.52 0.92
CA LYS A 88 5.63 -3.99 -0.32
C LYS A 88 4.73 -4.92 -1.14
N LYS A 89 4.08 -5.89 -0.48
CA LYS A 89 3.15 -6.85 -1.11
C LYS A 89 1.83 -6.26 -1.60
N ASP A 90 1.53 -5.03 -1.21
CA ASP A 90 0.29 -4.35 -1.58
C ASP A 90 0.52 -3.30 -2.68
N VAL A 91 1.78 -2.97 -2.99
CA VAL A 91 2.14 -2.08 -4.11
C VAL A 91 1.60 -2.66 -5.41
N ILE A 92 0.95 -1.83 -6.20
CA ILE A 92 0.38 -2.19 -7.50
C ILE A 92 1.34 -1.71 -8.58
N ILE A 93 1.82 -2.62 -9.41
CA ILE A 93 2.72 -2.30 -10.52
C ILE A 93 1.89 -2.20 -11.80
N SER A 94 1.64 -0.96 -12.26
CA SER A 94 0.78 -0.69 -13.40
C SER A 94 1.53 0.05 -14.50
N GLY A 95 1.84 -0.63 -15.58
CA GLY A 95 2.56 -0.04 -16.72
C GLY A 95 3.96 0.49 -16.36
N GLY A 96 4.63 -0.12 -15.39
CA GLY A 96 5.95 0.28 -14.89
C GLY A 96 5.92 1.33 -13.77
N GLU A 97 4.75 1.82 -13.39
CA GLU A 97 4.58 2.76 -12.29
C GLU A 97 4.19 2.05 -11.00
N ASN A 98 4.82 2.41 -9.90
CA ASN A 98 4.46 1.94 -8.57
C ASN A 98 3.30 2.77 -8.02
N ILE A 99 2.16 2.15 -7.82
CA ILE A 99 0.97 2.76 -7.23
C ILE A 99 0.83 2.24 -5.79
N TYR A 100 0.76 3.16 -4.85
CA TYR A 100 0.61 2.87 -3.43
C TYR A 100 -0.86 2.98 -3.03
N PRO A 101 -1.55 1.85 -2.76
CA PRO A 101 -2.96 1.81 -2.39
C PRO A 101 -3.36 2.75 -1.26
N VAL A 102 -2.55 2.84 -0.20
CA VAL A 102 -2.84 3.70 0.96
C VAL A 102 -3.05 5.16 0.57
N GLN A 103 -2.26 5.69 -0.37
CA GLN A 103 -2.39 7.07 -0.83
C GLN A 103 -3.75 7.35 -1.51
N ILE A 104 -4.26 6.36 -2.26
CA ILE A 104 -5.56 6.45 -2.92
C ILE A 104 -6.68 6.27 -1.89
N GLU A 105 -6.52 5.33 -0.97
CA GLU A 105 -7.47 5.06 0.11
C GLU A 105 -7.64 6.31 0.99
N ASP A 106 -6.54 6.94 1.40
CA ASP A 106 -6.58 8.16 2.23
C ASP A 106 -7.24 9.31 1.48
N PHE A 107 -6.94 9.48 0.19
CA PHE A 107 -7.61 10.48 -0.62
C PHE A 107 -9.13 10.20 -0.73
N LEU A 108 -9.52 8.96 -1.02
CA LEU A 108 -10.94 8.59 -1.14
C LEU A 108 -11.70 8.74 0.19
N ARG A 109 -11.06 8.47 1.34
CA ARG A 109 -11.66 8.69 2.68
C ARG A 109 -12.00 10.16 2.96
N THR A 110 -11.42 11.11 2.25
CA THR A 110 -11.79 12.53 2.38
C THR A 110 -13.18 12.84 1.77
N ASN A 111 -13.73 11.92 0.97
CA ASN A 111 -15.09 12.06 0.43
C ASN A 111 -16.12 11.72 1.50
N ASN A 112 -17.02 12.66 1.78
CA ASN A 112 -18.03 12.55 2.85
C ASN A 112 -19.07 11.44 2.66
N LYS A 113 -19.21 10.90 1.45
CA LYS A 113 -20.12 9.80 1.10
C LYS A 113 -19.54 8.42 1.44
N ILE A 114 -18.22 8.32 1.54
CA ILE A 114 -17.52 7.05 1.73
C ILE A 114 -17.42 6.72 3.22
N LEU A 115 -17.79 5.50 3.57
CA LEU A 115 -17.62 4.95 4.92
C LEU A 115 -16.24 4.32 5.06
N ASP A 116 -15.87 3.46 4.11
CA ASP A 116 -14.58 2.77 4.07
C ASP A 116 -14.16 2.48 2.64
N VAL A 117 -12.87 2.28 2.42
CA VAL A 117 -12.33 1.99 1.10
C VAL A 117 -11.09 1.12 1.19
N ALA A 118 -10.97 0.20 0.24
CA ALA A 118 -9.76 -0.60 0.03
C ALA A 118 -9.37 -0.54 -1.44
N VAL A 119 -8.09 -0.38 -1.71
CA VAL A 119 -7.54 -0.40 -3.08
C VAL A 119 -6.66 -1.63 -3.23
N ILE A 120 -6.88 -2.37 -4.32
CA ILE A 120 -6.15 -3.59 -4.66
C ILE A 120 -5.70 -3.57 -6.12
N GLY A 121 -4.63 -4.30 -6.43
CA GLY A 121 -4.25 -4.64 -7.80
C GLY A 121 -5.16 -5.73 -8.35
N LEU A 122 -5.60 -5.58 -9.59
CA LEU A 122 -6.24 -6.62 -10.38
C LEU A 122 -5.36 -6.91 -11.60
N PRO A 123 -5.20 -8.18 -12.00
CA PRO A 123 -4.39 -8.54 -13.16
C PRO A 123 -4.88 -7.86 -14.45
N ASP A 124 -3.98 -7.30 -15.23
CA ASP A 124 -4.26 -6.69 -16.55
C ASP A 124 -3.24 -7.16 -17.57
N HIS A 125 -3.71 -7.61 -18.74
CA HIS A 125 -2.86 -8.20 -19.78
C HIS A 125 -1.86 -7.21 -20.39
N ARG A 126 -2.12 -5.91 -20.35
CA ARG A 126 -1.28 -4.86 -20.94
C ARG A 126 -0.40 -4.15 -19.92
N LEU A 127 -0.93 -3.92 -18.73
CA LEU A 127 -0.27 -3.09 -17.71
C LEU A 127 0.34 -3.92 -16.57
N GLY A 128 0.17 -5.25 -16.59
CA GLY A 128 0.50 -6.12 -15.47
C GLY A 128 -0.61 -6.09 -14.43
N GLU A 129 -0.83 -4.95 -13.81
CA GLU A 129 -1.94 -4.72 -12.89
C GLU A 129 -2.68 -3.40 -13.18
N ILE A 130 -3.91 -3.33 -12.72
CA ILE A 130 -4.68 -2.09 -12.63
C ILE A 130 -5.19 -1.89 -11.20
N SER A 131 -5.28 -0.65 -10.76
CA SER A 131 -5.85 -0.33 -9.46
C SER A 131 -7.38 -0.41 -9.49
N ALA A 132 -7.96 -1.13 -8.51
CA ALA A 132 -9.39 -1.22 -8.27
C ALA A 132 -9.70 -0.71 -6.86
N ALA A 133 -10.64 0.23 -6.75
CA ALA A 133 -11.13 0.73 -5.49
C ALA A 133 -12.44 0.02 -5.11
N ILE A 134 -12.44 -0.65 -3.97
CA ILE A 134 -13.62 -1.23 -3.34
C ILE A 134 -14.12 -0.21 -2.34
N ILE A 135 -15.33 0.32 -2.57
CA ILE A 135 -15.87 1.47 -1.85
C ILE A 135 -17.12 1.04 -1.09
N GLU A 136 -17.09 1.22 0.20
CA GLU A 136 -18.26 1.08 1.06
C GLU A 136 -18.84 2.47 1.34
N LEU A 137 -20.10 2.68 0.92
CA LEU A 137 -20.80 3.94 1.15
C LEU A 137 -21.39 3.99 2.56
N LYS A 138 -21.58 5.19 3.08
CA LYS A 138 -22.29 5.39 4.34
C LYS A 138 -23.75 4.93 4.21
N PRO A 139 -24.37 4.44 5.29
CA PRO A 139 -25.77 4.02 5.27
C PRO A 139 -26.69 5.13 4.77
N GLY A 140 -27.58 4.77 3.82
CA GLY A 140 -28.56 5.71 3.27
C GLY A 140 -28.00 6.75 2.29
N VAL A 141 -26.74 6.64 1.91
CA VAL A 141 -26.10 7.54 0.94
C VAL A 141 -26.01 6.85 -0.42
N GLU A 142 -26.44 7.54 -1.45
CA GLU A 142 -26.27 7.13 -2.85
C GLU A 142 -25.08 7.86 -3.49
N CYS A 143 -24.33 7.13 -4.28
CA CYS A 143 -23.19 7.66 -5.04
C CYS A 143 -23.00 6.83 -6.31
N THR A 144 -22.79 7.50 -7.44
CA THR A 144 -22.54 6.81 -8.71
C THR A 144 -21.05 6.63 -8.98
N GLU A 145 -20.71 5.78 -9.94
CA GLU A 145 -19.31 5.61 -10.38
C GLU A 145 -18.77 6.91 -10.97
N GLU A 146 -19.59 7.65 -11.72
CA GLU A 146 -19.22 8.92 -12.34
C GLU A 146 -18.87 9.99 -11.30
N GLU A 147 -19.60 10.04 -10.18
CA GLU A 147 -19.29 10.96 -9.07
C GLU A 147 -17.95 10.67 -8.43
N ILE A 148 -17.62 9.39 -8.23
CA ILE A 148 -16.32 8.98 -7.69
C ILE A 148 -15.21 9.21 -8.72
N ASP A 149 -15.46 8.91 -9.99
CA ASP A 149 -14.47 9.16 -11.06
C ASP A 149 -14.14 10.65 -11.19
N GLU A 150 -15.16 11.51 -11.15
CA GLU A 150 -14.97 12.98 -11.14
C GLU A 150 -14.18 13.43 -9.91
N PHE A 151 -14.47 12.87 -8.73
CA PHE A 151 -13.71 13.16 -7.52
C PHE A 151 -12.24 12.73 -7.66
N CYS A 152 -11.98 11.57 -8.28
CA CYS A 152 -10.65 11.04 -8.53
C CYS A 152 -9.84 11.87 -9.55
N LYS A 153 -10.46 12.77 -10.33
CA LYS A 153 -9.71 13.66 -11.24
C LYS A 153 -8.72 14.58 -10.54
N LYS A 154 -8.90 14.80 -9.24
CA LYS A 154 -7.94 15.52 -8.39
C LYS A 154 -6.63 14.75 -8.14
N LEU A 155 -6.64 13.42 -8.33
CA LEU A 155 -5.44 12.59 -8.29
C LEU A 155 -4.66 12.67 -9.61
N PRO A 156 -3.33 12.50 -9.57
CA PRO A 156 -2.53 12.25 -10.77
C PRO A 156 -3.12 11.08 -11.57
N ARG A 157 -3.06 11.17 -12.90
CA ARG A 157 -3.75 10.21 -13.79
C ARG A 157 -3.39 8.75 -13.50
N TYR A 158 -2.12 8.45 -13.22
CA TYR A 158 -1.65 7.08 -12.96
C TYR A 158 -2.18 6.50 -11.64
N LYS A 159 -2.51 7.35 -10.65
CA LYS A 159 -3.08 6.95 -9.35
C LYS A 159 -4.60 6.76 -9.38
N ARG A 160 -5.30 7.19 -10.43
CA ARG A 160 -6.75 7.08 -10.49
C ARG A 160 -7.15 5.61 -10.60
N PRO A 161 -8.05 5.10 -9.73
CA PRO A 161 -8.56 3.75 -9.86
C PRO A 161 -9.15 3.53 -11.26
N ARG A 162 -8.78 2.43 -11.89
CA ARG A 162 -9.32 2.05 -13.20
C ARG A 162 -10.61 1.25 -13.11
N LYS A 163 -10.90 0.76 -11.90
CA LYS A 163 -12.14 0.04 -11.61
C LYS A 163 -12.69 0.50 -10.27
N LEU A 164 -13.98 0.79 -10.24
CA LEU A 164 -14.73 1.12 -9.03
C LEU A 164 -15.67 -0.03 -8.72
N ILE A 165 -15.76 -0.44 -7.46
CA ILE A 165 -16.62 -1.54 -7.01
C ILE A 165 -17.29 -1.09 -5.72
N PHE A 166 -18.61 -0.91 -5.74
CA PHE A 166 -19.36 -0.61 -4.53
C PHE A 166 -19.65 -1.92 -3.78
N ALA A 167 -19.00 -2.10 -2.65
CA ALA A 167 -19.15 -3.27 -1.80
C ALA A 167 -18.62 -3.01 -0.39
N LYS A 168 -19.00 -3.88 0.54
CA LYS A 168 -18.49 -3.86 1.90
C LYS A 168 -16.98 -4.19 1.93
N VAL A 169 -16.23 -3.41 2.72
CA VAL A 169 -14.79 -3.63 2.93
C VAL A 169 -14.60 -4.61 4.09
N PRO A 170 -14.05 -5.83 3.86
CA PRO A 170 -13.86 -6.81 4.90
C PRO A 170 -12.72 -6.40 5.83
N ARG A 171 -12.96 -6.49 7.13
CA ARG A 171 -11.97 -6.28 8.17
C ARG A 171 -11.86 -7.50 9.07
N ASN A 172 -10.65 -7.80 9.49
CA ASN A 172 -10.41 -8.85 10.47
C ASN A 172 -10.82 -8.39 11.90
N PRO A 173 -10.84 -9.27 12.91
CA PRO A 173 -11.20 -8.90 14.28
C PRO A 173 -10.33 -7.79 14.89
N THR A 174 -9.12 -7.56 14.38
CA THR A 174 -8.24 -6.47 14.82
C THR A 174 -8.48 -5.17 14.06
N GLY A 175 -9.48 -5.11 13.18
CA GLY A 175 -9.86 -3.93 12.40
C GLY A 175 -9.04 -3.70 11.13
N LYS A 176 -8.10 -4.58 10.77
CA LYS A 176 -7.30 -4.45 9.56
C LYS A 176 -8.07 -4.93 8.31
N ILE A 177 -7.96 -4.19 7.21
CA ILE A 177 -8.54 -4.57 5.92
C ILE A 177 -7.94 -5.89 5.43
N GLU A 178 -8.79 -6.81 5.01
CA GLU A 178 -8.39 -8.13 4.49
C GLU A 178 -8.22 -8.07 2.95
N LYS A 179 -7.22 -7.31 2.47
CA LYS A 179 -6.91 -7.19 1.03
C LYS A 179 -6.76 -8.55 0.31
N PRO A 180 -6.16 -9.61 0.91
CA PRO A 180 -6.11 -10.92 0.26
C PRO A 180 -7.48 -11.47 -0.12
N LYS A 181 -8.49 -11.36 0.74
CA LYS A 181 -9.86 -11.79 0.44
C LYS A 181 -10.48 -11.00 -0.72
N LEU A 182 -10.16 -9.71 -0.81
CA LEU A 182 -10.63 -8.88 -1.92
C LEU A 182 -9.97 -9.29 -3.24
N ARG A 183 -8.66 -9.56 -3.24
CA ARG A 183 -7.94 -10.04 -4.42
C ARG A 183 -8.48 -11.40 -4.89
N GLU A 184 -8.72 -12.33 -3.98
CA GLU A 184 -9.34 -13.63 -4.30
C GLU A 184 -10.72 -13.44 -4.94
N LYS A 185 -11.58 -12.64 -4.30
CA LYS A 185 -12.97 -12.44 -4.76
C LYS A 185 -13.05 -11.75 -6.12
N TYR A 186 -12.27 -10.69 -6.32
CA TYR A 186 -12.41 -9.84 -7.51
C TYR A 186 -11.38 -10.13 -8.59
N GLY A 187 -10.23 -10.75 -8.26
CA GLY A 187 -9.20 -11.12 -9.22
C GLY A 187 -9.65 -12.18 -10.20
N ALA A 188 -10.22 -13.28 -9.71
CA ALA A 188 -10.75 -14.35 -10.57
C ALA A 188 -11.90 -13.86 -11.46
N ALA A 189 -12.84 -13.10 -10.92
CA ALA A 189 -13.95 -12.53 -11.67
C ALA A 189 -13.48 -11.55 -12.76
N HIS A 190 -12.43 -10.78 -12.48
CA HIS A 190 -11.86 -9.84 -13.45
C HIS A 190 -11.19 -10.56 -14.62
N LEU A 191 -10.44 -11.63 -14.37
CA LEU A 191 -9.81 -12.45 -15.42
C LEU A 191 -10.83 -13.09 -16.36
N VAL A 192 -11.93 -13.65 -15.82
CA VAL A 192 -13.01 -14.22 -16.62
C VAL A 192 -13.68 -13.17 -17.50
N ALA A 193 -13.96 -11.98 -16.95
CA ALA A 193 -14.55 -10.89 -17.72
C ALA A 193 -13.63 -10.37 -18.84
N ALA A 194 -12.33 -10.33 -18.59
CA ALA A 194 -11.34 -9.91 -19.59
C ALA A 194 -11.19 -10.92 -20.73
N GLN A 195 -11.22 -12.23 -20.43
CA GLN A 195 -11.19 -13.29 -21.44
C GLN A 195 -12.40 -13.25 -22.37
N ASN A 196 -13.60 -13.06 -21.82
CA ASN A 196 -14.84 -12.95 -22.62
C ASN A 196 -14.87 -11.74 -23.54
N GLN A 197 -14.12 -10.65 -23.23
CA GLN A 197 -14.01 -9.48 -24.11
C GLN A 197 -13.03 -9.69 -25.27
N VAL A 198 -12.09 -10.62 -25.15
CA VAL A 198 -11.12 -10.94 -26.21
C VAL A 198 -11.72 -11.89 -27.24
N GLU A 199 -12.64 -12.78 -26.82
CA GLU A 199 -13.29 -13.75 -27.72
C GLU A 199 -14.38 -13.13 -28.62
N ILE A 200 -14.82 -11.89 -28.32
CA ILE A 200 -15.87 -11.18 -29.08
C ILE A 200 -15.30 -10.24 -30.17
N LYS A 201 -13.98 -10.12 -30.30
CA LYS A 201 -13.31 -9.35 -31.34
C LYS A 201 -12.63 -10.22 -32.36
#